data_85d0b58d3647ffe9bf0158c9746e9664
#
_entry.id   85d0b58d3647ffe9bf0158c9746e9664
#
_cell.length_a   1.000
_cell.length_b   1.000
_cell.length_c   1.000
_cell.angle_alpha   90.00
_cell.angle_beta   90.00
_cell.angle_gamma   90.00
#
_symmetry.space_group_name_H-M   'P 1'
#
loop_
_entity.id
_entity.type
_entity.pdbx_description
1 polymer ?
#
loop_
_entity_poly.entity_id
_entity_poly.type
_entity_poly.pdbx_seq_one_letter_code
_entity_poly.pdbx_strand_id
1 'polypeptide(L)'
;MSGRAPRQVRPVLLLVVYGVFLVVVGVTATVQTALVSLHFVVSVAVLAAAVALHVRCTEGTAPARSLVRPDLRLLGYGVVAVVAVMLAAGTVVTGTGPLAGAGDVPRYHLPLEGVTQFHADIGWLLAGLTVALVVGLHATRAPARVMRLGWLMLGLIGAQGAVGYTQYFTGLPAGLVWIHVSGSLLIWIAVLRLMFAMRDRGPLIPPDSPGGPAASTLPEAQPAPAR
;
A
#
# COMPACT_ATOMS: atom_id res chain seq x y z
N MET A 1 6.68 34.87 16.00
CA MET A 1 6.86 34.26 14.66
C MET A 1 6.27 32.86 14.70
N SER A 2 5.09 32.66 14.13
CA SER A 2 4.33 31.41 14.28
C SER A 2 4.82 30.37 13.27
N GLY A 3 5.55 29.39 13.74
CA GLY A 3 5.96 28.22 12.96
C GLY A 3 4.78 27.31 12.64
N ARG A 4 4.05 27.58 11.57
CA ARG A 4 3.14 26.61 10.96
C ARG A 4 3.92 25.70 10.02
N ALA A 5 4.40 24.60 10.51
CA ALA A 5 4.79 23.43 9.74
C ALA A 5 4.14 22.21 10.39
N PRO A 6 3.80 21.18 9.75
CA PRO A 6 3.92 20.56 8.44
C PRO A 6 2.61 19.89 7.92
N ARG A 7 1.45 20.55 7.99
CA ARG A 7 0.17 19.99 7.50
C ARG A 7 0.11 19.82 5.97
N GLN A 8 0.93 20.58 5.27
CA GLN A 8 0.95 20.65 3.80
C GLN A 8 1.88 19.63 3.12
N VAL A 9 2.84 19.05 3.85
CA VAL A 9 3.81 18.11 3.27
C VAL A 9 3.16 16.76 2.90
N ARG A 10 2.07 16.40 3.57
CA ARG A 10 1.40 15.09 3.42
C ARG A 10 0.76 14.85 2.05
N PRO A 11 -0.08 15.76 1.51
CA PRO A 11 -0.64 15.57 0.18
C PRO A 11 0.40 15.76 -0.93
N VAL A 12 1.37 16.64 -0.73
CA VAL A 12 2.43 16.90 -1.71
C VAL A 12 3.33 15.66 -1.86
N LEU A 13 3.73 15.01 -0.76
CA LEU A 13 4.55 13.80 -0.82
C LEU A 13 3.82 12.66 -1.54
N LEU A 14 2.53 12.46 -1.27
CA LEU A 14 1.72 11.45 -1.97
C LEU A 14 1.56 11.79 -3.46
N LEU A 15 1.35 13.07 -3.80
CA LEU A 15 1.28 13.50 -5.20
C LEU A 15 2.62 13.37 -5.91
N VAL A 16 3.74 13.69 -5.25
CA VAL A 16 5.08 13.52 -5.82
C VAL A 16 5.38 12.05 -6.04
N VAL A 17 5.11 11.18 -5.05
CA VAL A 17 5.31 9.72 -5.20
C VAL A 17 4.43 9.17 -6.33
N TYR A 18 3.17 9.59 -6.41
CA TYR A 18 2.27 9.18 -7.49
C TYR A 18 2.69 9.76 -8.85
N GLY A 19 3.12 11.04 -8.90
CA GLY A 19 3.62 11.68 -10.12
C GLY A 19 4.91 11.04 -10.63
N VAL A 20 5.86 10.75 -9.75
CA VAL A 20 7.08 10.01 -10.09
C VAL A 20 6.74 8.62 -10.61
N PHE A 21 5.80 7.91 -9.97
CA PHE A 21 5.30 6.62 -10.43
C PHE A 21 4.75 6.71 -11.86
N LEU A 22 3.89 7.70 -12.16
CA LEU A 22 3.32 7.87 -13.50
C LEU A 22 4.36 8.21 -14.56
N VAL A 23 5.32 9.10 -14.26
CA VAL A 23 6.38 9.48 -15.18
C VAL A 23 7.29 8.29 -15.48
N VAL A 24 7.67 7.55 -14.45
CA VAL A 24 8.56 6.38 -14.62
C VAL A 24 7.86 5.26 -15.39
N VAL A 25 6.57 5.00 -15.13
CA VAL A 25 5.76 4.06 -15.93
C VAL A 25 5.69 4.52 -17.39
N GLY A 26 5.52 5.80 -17.67
CA GLY A 26 5.49 6.34 -19.04
C GLY A 26 6.83 6.15 -19.79
N VAL A 27 7.94 6.42 -19.10
CA VAL A 27 9.29 6.27 -19.70
C VAL A 27 9.67 4.81 -19.93
N THR A 28 9.25 3.88 -19.06
CA THR A 28 9.60 2.46 -19.17
C THR A 28 8.70 1.67 -20.14
N ALA A 29 7.66 2.28 -20.69
CA ALA A 29 6.78 1.64 -21.69
C ALA A 29 7.52 1.18 -22.98
N THR A 30 8.74 1.66 -23.20
CA THR A 30 9.59 1.29 -24.35
C THR A 30 10.63 0.20 -24.02
N VAL A 31 10.68 -0.26 -22.76
CA VAL A 31 11.69 -1.22 -22.28
C VAL A 31 11.12 -2.63 -22.23
N GLN A 32 11.99 -3.65 -22.16
CA GLN A 32 11.60 -5.06 -22.12
C GLN A 32 10.60 -5.35 -20.97
N THR A 33 9.62 -6.19 -21.25
CA THR A 33 8.51 -6.56 -20.37
C THR A 33 8.93 -6.94 -18.93
N ALA A 34 10.06 -7.65 -18.80
CA ALA A 34 10.60 -8.03 -17.49
C ALA A 34 11.03 -6.81 -16.65
N LEU A 35 11.59 -5.77 -17.29
CA LEU A 35 11.98 -4.53 -16.62
C LEU A 35 10.76 -3.72 -16.19
N VAL A 36 9.69 -3.73 -16.97
CA VAL A 36 8.40 -3.10 -16.59
C VAL A 36 7.82 -3.80 -15.37
N SER A 37 7.81 -5.14 -15.34
CA SER A 37 7.38 -5.93 -14.20
C SER A 37 8.21 -5.64 -12.94
N LEU A 38 9.54 -5.64 -13.08
CA LEU A 38 10.46 -5.32 -11.98
C LEU A 38 10.22 -3.90 -11.45
N HIS A 39 10.08 -2.93 -12.38
CA HIS A 39 9.79 -1.54 -12.04
C HIS A 39 8.50 -1.43 -11.20
N PHE A 40 7.42 -2.12 -11.62
CA PHE A 40 6.17 -2.12 -10.86
C PHE A 40 6.36 -2.69 -9.46
N VAL A 41 7.05 -3.82 -9.31
CA VAL A 41 7.31 -4.45 -8.00
C VAL A 41 8.13 -3.53 -7.08
N VAL A 42 9.17 -2.88 -7.63
CA VAL A 42 9.96 -1.88 -6.87
C VAL A 42 9.09 -0.69 -6.47
N SER A 43 8.25 -0.19 -7.37
CA SER A 43 7.32 0.92 -7.07
C SER A 43 6.33 0.57 -5.95
N VAL A 44 5.82 -0.66 -5.93
CA VAL A 44 4.96 -1.18 -4.86
C VAL A 44 5.71 -1.21 -3.51
N ALA A 45 6.99 -1.58 -3.51
CA ALA A 45 7.82 -1.53 -2.29
C ALA A 45 8.07 -0.08 -1.82
N VAL A 46 8.34 0.85 -2.73
CA VAL A 46 8.47 2.28 -2.42
C VAL A 46 7.16 2.83 -1.86
N LEU A 47 6.02 2.46 -2.43
CA LEU A 47 4.71 2.85 -1.93
C LEU A 47 4.47 2.31 -0.52
N ALA A 48 4.89 1.07 -0.21
CA ALA A 48 4.82 0.52 1.15
C ALA A 48 5.66 1.34 2.13
N ALA A 49 6.88 1.72 1.76
CA ALA A 49 7.74 2.58 2.57
C ALA A 49 7.10 3.97 2.80
N ALA A 50 6.49 4.55 1.77
CA ALA A 50 5.78 5.83 1.87
C ALA A 50 4.56 5.75 2.81
N VAL A 51 3.76 4.68 2.72
CA VAL A 51 2.64 4.43 3.65
C VAL A 51 3.15 4.26 5.08
N ALA A 52 4.23 3.49 5.27
CA ALA A 52 4.83 3.28 6.58
C ALA A 52 5.34 4.61 7.17
N LEU A 53 6.07 5.41 6.39
CA LEU A 53 6.54 6.72 6.78
C LEU A 53 5.39 7.65 7.16
N HIS A 54 4.36 7.73 6.31
CA HIS A 54 3.18 8.55 6.59
C HIS A 54 2.52 8.17 7.92
N VAL A 55 2.34 6.87 8.18
CA VAL A 55 1.76 6.39 9.44
C VAL A 55 2.67 6.75 10.61
N ARG A 56 3.98 6.53 10.50
CA ARG A 56 4.96 6.83 11.56
C ARG A 56 5.00 8.33 11.91
N CYS A 57 4.84 9.19 10.92
CA CYS A 57 4.74 10.64 11.15
C CYS A 57 3.40 11.08 11.76
N THR A 58 2.41 10.19 11.87
CA THR A 58 1.06 10.51 12.38
C THR A 58 0.70 9.77 13.67
N GLU A 59 1.53 8.85 14.13
CA GLU A 59 1.36 8.12 15.39
C GLU A 59 2.35 8.60 16.45
N GLY A 60 2.08 8.32 17.73
CA GLY A 60 2.97 8.64 18.86
C GLY A 60 4.26 7.83 18.84
N THR A 61 5.17 8.16 19.77
CA THR A 61 6.48 7.53 19.90
C THR A 61 6.50 6.38 20.90
N ALA A 62 5.40 6.11 21.60
CA ALA A 62 5.30 5.03 22.57
C ALA A 62 5.56 3.64 21.95
N PRO A 63 5.97 2.64 22.73
CA PRO A 63 6.05 1.25 22.27
C PRO A 63 4.73 0.79 21.68
N ALA A 64 4.79 0.08 20.54
CA ALA A 64 3.59 -0.37 19.85
C ALA A 64 2.83 -1.41 20.66
N ARG A 65 1.58 -1.12 21.01
CA ARG A 65 0.65 -2.03 21.67
C ARG A 65 -0.26 -2.67 20.63
N SER A 66 -0.40 -4.00 20.64
CA SER A 66 -1.36 -4.69 19.77
C SER A 66 -2.79 -4.41 20.23
N LEU A 67 -3.66 -4.08 19.27
CA LEU A 67 -5.09 -3.87 19.48
C LEU A 67 -5.94 -5.09 19.13
N VAL A 68 -5.32 -6.11 18.53
CA VAL A 68 -5.97 -7.35 18.09
C VAL A 68 -5.19 -8.57 18.58
N ARG A 69 -5.84 -9.73 18.58
CA ARG A 69 -5.21 -11.00 18.96
C ARG A 69 -4.04 -11.35 18.04
N PRO A 70 -3.00 -12.08 18.54
CA PRO A 70 -1.84 -12.45 17.76
C PRO A 70 -2.16 -13.28 16.51
N ASP A 71 -3.14 -14.19 16.59
CA ASP A 71 -3.60 -15.04 15.49
C ASP A 71 -4.21 -14.21 14.35
N LEU A 72 -5.04 -13.21 14.67
CA LEU A 72 -5.60 -12.30 13.66
C LEU A 72 -4.54 -11.40 13.03
N ARG A 73 -3.53 -11.01 13.81
CA ARG A 73 -2.40 -10.26 13.26
C ARG A 73 -1.56 -11.12 12.32
N LEU A 74 -1.34 -12.40 12.66
CA LEU A 74 -0.67 -13.35 11.78
C LEU A 74 -1.45 -13.56 10.49
N LEU A 75 -2.78 -13.74 10.58
CA LEU A 75 -3.65 -13.82 9.41
C LEU A 75 -3.55 -12.53 8.55
N GLY A 76 -3.52 -11.36 9.19
CA GLY A 76 -3.30 -10.09 8.50
C GLY A 76 -1.97 -10.04 7.74
N TYR A 77 -0.87 -10.55 8.29
CA TYR A 77 0.39 -10.69 7.54
C TYR A 77 0.25 -11.65 6.37
N GLY A 78 -0.50 -12.75 6.53
CA GLY A 78 -0.84 -13.64 5.43
C GLY A 78 -1.59 -12.92 4.30
N VAL A 79 -2.58 -12.08 4.65
CA VAL A 79 -3.30 -11.24 3.67
C VAL A 79 -2.33 -10.29 2.94
N VAL A 80 -1.41 -9.63 3.65
CA VAL A 80 -0.38 -8.76 3.01
C VAL A 80 0.48 -9.55 2.03
N ALA A 81 0.94 -10.74 2.43
CA ALA A 81 1.76 -11.60 1.57
C ALA A 81 1.01 -12.01 0.30
N VAL A 82 -0.26 -12.41 0.43
CA VAL A 82 -1.09 -12.78 -0.73
C VAL A 82 -1.36 -11.58 -1.64
N VAL A 83 -1.59 -10.37 -1.10
CA VAL A 83 -1.68 -9.15 -1.93
C VAL A 83 -0.38 -8.90 -2.69
N ALA A 84 0.78 -9.04 -2.06
CA ALA A 84 2.07 -8.86 -2.73
C ALA A 84 2.28 -9.87 -3.87
N VAL A 85 1.94 -11.16 -3.63
CA VAL A 85 1.97 -12.21 -4.67
C VAL A 85 0.97 -11.91 -5.79
N MET A 86 -0.23 -11.46 -5.45
CA MET A 86 -1.26 -11.06 -6.40
C MET A 86 -0.79 -9.92 -7.32
N LEU A 87 -0.14 -8.90 -6.77
CA LEU A 87 0.42 -7.78 -7.53
C LEU A 87 1.53 -8.27 -8.49
N ALA A 88 2.43 -9.13 -8.00
CA ALA A 88 3.47 -9.74 -8.84
C ALA A 88 2.87 -10.61 -9.97
N ALA A 89 1.88 -11.46 -9.66
CA ALA A 89 1.16 -12.25 -10.66
C ALA A 89 0.46 -11.37 -11.70
N GLY A 90 -0.12 -10.23 -11.27
CA GLY A 90 -0.72 -9.24 -12.17
C GLY A 90 0.26 -8.67 -13.20
N THR A 91 1.52 -8.48 -12.84
CA THR A 91 2.55 -8.05 -13.81
C THR A 91 2.82 -9.11 -14.87
N VAL A 92 2.76 -10.39 -14.51
CA VAL A 92 2.89 -11.50 -15.46
C VAL A 92 1.70 -11.54 -16.43
N VAL A 93 0.47 -11.36 -15.93
CA VAL A 93 -0.72 -11.24 -16.79
C VAL A 93 -0.57 -10.09 -17.77
N THR A 94 -0.18 -8.91 -17.29
CA THR A 94 0.05 -7.72 -18.13
C THR A 94 1.14 -7.98 -19.18
N GLY A 95 2.27 -8.57 -18.77
CA GLY A 95 3.40 -8.88 -19.64
C GLY A 95 3.11 -9.97 -20.67
N THR A 96 2.10 -10.82 -20.46
CA THR A 96 1.61 -11.83 -21.40
C THR A 96 0.54 -11.24 -22.33
N GLY A 97 -0.24 -10.30 -21.84
CA GLY A 97 -1.41 -9.74 -22.52
C GLY A 97 -1.09 -8.72 -23.63
N PRO A 98 -2.11 -8.22 -24.34
CA PRO A 98 -1.96 -7.29 -25.46
C PRO A 98 -1.43 -5.90 -25.04
N LEU A 99 -1.53 -5.55 -23.76
CA LEU A 99 -1.15 -4.23 -23.22
C LEU A 99 0.18 -4.27 -22.44
N ALA A 100 1.13 -5.14 -22.83
CA ALA A 100 2.43 -5.28 -22.19
C ALA A 100 3.35 -4.06 -22.34
N GLY A 101 2.99 -3.09 -23.15
CA GLY A 101 3.76 -1.88 -23.48
C GLY A 101 3.52 -1.47 -24.94
N ALA A 102 4.53 -0.86 -25.58
CA ALA A 102 4.49 -0.54 -27.01
C ALA A 102 4.34 -1.81 -27.86
N GLY A 103 3.85 -1.67 -29.12
CA GLY A 103 3.54 -2.80 -29.98
C GLY A 103 4.67 -3.78 -30.23
N ASP A 104 5.91 -3.30 -30.19
CA ASP A 104 7.15 -4.06 -30.51
C ASP A 104 7.82 -4.66 -29.28
N VAL A 105 7.25 -4.49 -28.08
CA VAL A 105 7.82 -5.02 -26.84
C VAL A 105 7.64 -6.54 -26.79
N PRO A 106 8.73 -7.33 -26.55
CA PRO A 106 8.60 -8.77 -26.36
C PRO A 106 7.63 -9.11 -25.24
N ARG A 107 6.75 -10.08 -25.46
CA ARG A 107 5.78 -10.57 -24.47
C ARG A 107 6.29 -11.84 -23.80
N TYR A 108 5.77 -12.15 -22.61
CA TYR A 108 6.00 -13.48 -22.05
C TYR A 108 5.28 -14.53 -22.91
N HIS A 109 6.02 -15.58 -23.29
CA HIS A 109 5.47 -16.70 -24.07
C HIS A 109 4.71 -17.69 -23.16
N LEU A 110 3.69 -17.18 -22.45
CA LEU A 110 2.86 -17.97 -21.55
C LEU A 110 1.41 -18.00 -22.09
N PRO A 111 0.65 -19.07 -21.84
CA PRO A 111 -0.77 -19.11 -22.19
C PRO A 111 -1.54 -18.07 -21.34
N LEU A 112 -2.11 -17.04 -22.00
CA LEU A 112 -2.78 -15.93 -21.33
C LEU A 112 -3.93 -16.42 -20.43
N GLU A 113 -4.70 -17.40 -20.88
CA GLU A 113 -5.79 -17.99 -20.10
C GLU A 113 -5.27 -18.59 -18.79
N GLY A 114 -4.19 -19.38 -18.84
CA GLY A 114 -3.60 -20.02 -17.66
C GLY A 114 -3.07 -19.03 -16.64
N VAL A 115 -2.34 -17.98 -17.08
CA VAL A 115 -1.82 -16.97 -16.14
C VAL A 115 -2.94 -16.10 -15.58
N THR A 116 -3.98 -15.83 -16.36
CA THR A 116 -5.15 -15.07 -15.90
C THR A 116 -5.96 -15.88 -14.89
N GLN A 117 -6.17 -17.18 -15.17
CA GLN A 117 -6.83 -18.08 -14.21
C GLN A 117 -6.07 -18.16 -12.89
N PHE A 118 -4.75 -18.37 -12.94
CA PHE A 118 -3.90 -18.39 -11.75
C PHE A 118 -3.99 -17.09 -10.94
N HIS A 119 -3.99 -15.95 -11.62
CA HIS A 119 -4.18 -14.64 -10.98
C HIS A 119 -5.57 -14.54 -10.31
N ALA A 120 -6.62 -15.00 -10.97
CA ALA A 120 -7.98 -15.02 -10.42
C ALA A 120 -8.08 -15.95 -9.18
N ASP A 121 -7.42 -17.11 -9.20
CA ASP A 121 -7.40 -18.05 -8.08
C ASP A 121 -6.73 -17.43 -6.82
N ILE A 122 -5.62 -16.70 -7.01
CA ILE A 122 -5.04 -15.91 -5.92
C ILE A 122 -6.03 -14.85 -5.41
N GLY A 123 -6.81 -14.24 -6.30
CA GLY A 123 -7.87 -13.29 -5.95
C GLY A 123 -8.95 -13.91 -5.06
N TRP A 124 -9.40 -15.13 -5.37
CA TRP A 124 -10.34 -15.86 -4.54
C TRP A 124 -9.75 -16.25 -3.18
N LEU A 125 -8.48 -16.68 -3.15
CA LEU A 125 -7.75 -16.92 -1.90
C LEU A 125 -7.69 -15.64 -1.05
N LEU A 126 -7.35 -14.51 -1.65
CA LEU A 126 -7.30 -13.21 -0.99
C LEU A 126 -8.67 -12.81 -0.42
N ALA A 127 -9.75 -13.00 -1.18
CA ALA A 127 -11.11 -12.74 -0.74
C ALA A 127 -11.47 -13.61 0.47
N GLY A 128 -11.22 -14.92 0.42
CA GLY A 128 -11.47 -15.85 1.51
C GLY A 128 -10.71 -15.51 2.79
N LEU A 129 -9.40 -15.23 2.69
CA LEU A 129 -8.59 -14.82 3.83
C LEU A 129 -9.05 -13.48 4.43
N THR A 130 -9.46 -12.54 3.59
CA THR A 130 -9.98 -11.24 4.05
C THR A 130 -11.32 -11.40 4.76
N VAL A 131 -12.22 -12.24 4.25
CA VAL A 131 -13.47 -12.61 4.93
C VAL A 131 -13.18 -13.22 6.29
N ALA A 132 -12.29 -14.21 6.35
CA ALA A 132 -11.89 -14.85 7.61
C ALA A 132 -11.34 -13.82 8.62
N LEU A 133 -10.49 -12.89 8.13
CA LEU A 133 -9.96 -11.81 8.96
C LEU A 133 -11.06 -10.88 9.48
N VAL A 134 -11.98 -10.43 8.63
CA VAL A 134 -13.10 -9.53 9.01
C VAL A 134 -14.02 -10.22 10.02
N VAL A 135 -14.36 -11.49 9.80
CA VAL A 135 -15.16 -12.29 10.75
C VAL A 135 -14.45 -12.43 12.10
N GLY A 136 -13.15 -12.76 12.09
CA GLY A 136 -12.36 -12.85 13.31
C GLY A 136 -12.25 -11.52 14.07
N LEU A 137 -12.03 -10.42 13.36
CA LEU A 137 -12.03 -9.07 13.94
C LEU A 137 -13.39 -8.72 14.55
N HIS A 138 -14.50 -9.08 13.89
CA HIS A 138 -15.85 -8.87 14.40
C HIS A 138 -16.10 -9.70 15.66
N ALA A 139 -15.80 -11.00 15.62
CA ALA A 139 -15.99 -11.91 16.75
C ALA A 139 -15.21 -11.50 18.01
N THR A 140 -14.02 -10.88 17.82
CA THR A 140 -13.18 -10.39 18.92
C THR A 140 -13.45 -8.95 19.31
N ARG A 141 -14.48 -8.31 18.75
CA ARG A 141 -14.85 -6.91 18.99
C ARG A 141 -13.66 -5.95 18.80
N ALA A 142 -12.93 -6.13 17.70
CA ALA A 142 -11.82 -5.25 17.35
C ALA A 142 -12.27 -3.77 17.26
N PRO A 143 -11.36 -2.80 17.47
CA PRO A 143 -11.71 -1.37 17.42
C PRO A 143 -12.38 -0.98 16.11
N ALA A 144 -13.34 -0.05 16.15
CA ALA A 144 -14.15 0.37 15.00
C ALA A 144 -13.32 0.84 13.81
N ARG A 145 -12.13 1.44 14.06
CA ARG A 145 -11.18 1.84 13.01
C ARG A 145 -10.65 0.63 12.24
N VAL A 146 -10.28 -0.44 12.92
CA VAL A 146 -9.79 -1.69 12.32
C VAL A 146 -10.89 -2.34 11.51
N MET A 147 -12.09 -2.43 12.07
CA MET A 147 -13.27 -2.99 11.40
C MET A 147 -13.62 -2.24 10.11
N ARG A 148 -13.63 -0.91 10.13
CA ARG A 148 -13.90 -0.10 8.93
C ARG A 148 -12.88 -0.36 7.82
N LEU A 149 -11.60 -0.50 8.15
CA LEU A 149 -10.55 -0.81 7.18
C LEU A 149 -10.68 -2.24 6.66
N GLY A 150 -11.09 -3.20 7.49
CA GLY A 150 -11.40 -4.57 7.04
C GLY A 150 -12.53 -4.61 6.02
N TRP A 151 -13.64 -3.93 6.29
CA TRP A 151 -14.76 -3.82 5.34
C TRP A 151 -14.38 -3.06 4.06
N LEU A 152 -13.60 -1.97 4.17
CA LEU A 152 -13.08 -1.26 3.00
C LEU A 152 -12.23 -2.17 2.12
N MET A 153 -11.34 -2.96 2.74
CA MET A 153 -10.50 -3.92 2.03
C MET A 153 -11.34 -4.94 1.27
N LEU A 154 -12.35 -5.52 1.92
CA LEU A 154 -13.25 -6.49 1.29
C LEU A 154 -14.04 -5.86 0.14
N GLY A 155 -14.54 -4.64 0.31
CA GLY A 155 -15.23 -3.90 -0.74
C GLY A 155 -14.34 -3.61 -1.96
N LEU A 156 -13.07 -3.22 -1.71
CA LEU A 156 -12.09 -3.00 -2.77
C LEU A 156 -11.77 -4.29 -3.54
N ILE A 157 -11.61 -5.42 -2.84
CA ILE A 157 -11.40 -6.73 -3.48
C ILE A 157 -12.58 -7.10 -4.36
N GLY A 158 -13.82 -6.93 -3.86
CA GLY A 158 -15.02 -7.19 -4.65
C GLY A 158 -15.11 -6.30 -5.91
N ALA A 159 -14.85 -5.00 -5.76
CA ALA A 159 -14.84 -4.07 -6.88
C ALA A 159 -13.75 -4.43 -7.92
N GLN A 160 -12.55 -4.78 -7.46
CA GLN A 160 -11.45 -5.19 -8.33
C GLN A 160 -11.72 -6.53 -9.04
N GLY A 161 -12.36 -7.47 -8.35
CA GLY A 161 -12.83 -8.71 -8.98
C GLY A 161 -13.83 -8.42 -10.10
N ALA A 162 -14.82 -7.57 -9.84
CA ALA A 162 -15.80 -7.16 -10.85
C ALA A 162 -15.14 -6.50 -12.07
N VAL A 163 -14.21 -5.55 -11.86
CA VAL A 163 -13.45 -4.92 -12.94
C VAL A 163 -12.59 -5.95 -13.68
N GLY A 164 -11.89 -6.85 -12.94
CA GLY A 164 -11.03 -7.88 -13.52
C GLY A 164 -11.78 -8.83 -14.43
N TYR A 165 -12.92 -9.35 -13.99
CA TYR A 165 -13.77 -10.20 -14.84
C TYR A 165 -14.36 -9.43 -16.02
N THR A 166 -14.85 -8.22 -15.80
CA THR A 166 -15.39 -7.38 -16.89
C THR A 166 -14.35 -7.15 -17.97
N GLN A 167 -13.13 -6.72 -17.62
CA GLN A 167 -12.07 -6.48 -18.60
C GLN A 167 -11.67 -7.75 -19.36
N TYR A 168 -11.65 -8.90 -18.69
CA TYR A 168 -11.32 -10.18 -19.33
C TYR A 168 -12.38 -10.57 -20.38
N PHE A 169 -13.66 -10.54 -20.01
CA PHE A 169 -14.75 -10.94 -20.91
C PHE A 169 -15.06 -9.90 -22.01
N THR A 170 -14.59 -8.66 -21.87
CA THR A 170 -14.76 -7.62 -22.90
C THR A 170 -13.54 -7.43 -23.80
N GLY A 171 -12.54 -8.33 -23.75
CA GLY A 171 -11.36 -8.30 -24.61
C GLY A 171 -10.28 -7.30 -24.17
N LEU A 172 -10.16 -7.05 -22.88
CA LEU A 172 -9.11 -6.22 -22.24
C LEU A 172 -9.08 -4.76 -22.73
N PRO A 173 -10.19 -4.00 -22.66
CA PRO A 173 -10.18 -2.59 -23.03
C PRO A 173 -9.17 -1.82 -22.17
N ALA A 174 -8.31 -1.01 -22.80
CA ALA A 174 -7.22 -0.30 -22.11
C ALA A 174 -7.69 0.52 -20.90
N GLY A 175 -8.86 1.17 -21.01
CA GLY A 175 -9.44 1.94 -19.91
C GLY A 175 -9.75 1.09 -18.66
N LEU A 176 -10.31 -0.11 -18.83
CA LEU A 176 -10.59 -1.02 -17.72
C LEU A 176 -9.29 -1.58 -17.11
N VAL A 177 -8.28 -1.86 -17.94
CA VAL A 177 -6.95 -2.28 -17.45
C VAL A 177 -6.32 -1.19 -16.60
N TRP A 178 -6.40 0.08 -17.02
CA TRP A 178 -5.92 1.21 -16.22
C TRP A 178 -6.66 1.32 -14.87
N ILE A 179 -7.97 1.17 -14.86
CA ILE A 179 -8.78 1.18 -13.64
C ILE A 179 -8.36 0.03 -12.72
N HIS A 180 -8.17 -1.18 -13.28
CA HIS A 180 -7.75 -2.35 -12.51
C HIS A 180 -6.35 -2.18 -11.90
N VAL A 181 -5.37 -1.73 -12.67
CA VAL A 181 -4.01 -1.46 -12.18
C VAL A 181 -4.02 -0.38 -11.10
N SER A 182 -4.74 0.72 -11.31
CA SER A 182 -4.84 1.79 -10.31
C SER A 182 -5.54 1.32 -9.03
N GLY A 183 -6.60 0.54 -9.15
CA GLY A 183 -7.33 0.00 -8.01
C GLY A 183 -6.53 -1.05 -7.23
N SER A 184 -5.62 -1.79 -7.88
CA SER A 184 -4.72 -2.71 -7.19
C SER A 184 -3.78 -1.99 -6.21
N LEU A 185 -3.35 -0.76 -6.52
CA LEU A 185 -2.57 0.08 -5.61
C LEU A 185 -3.41 0.54 -4.41
N LEU A 186 -4.72 0.78 -4.60
CA LEU A 186 -5.62 1.11 -3.49
C LEU A 186 -5.76 -0.07 -2.52
N ILE A 187 -5.86 -1.30 -3.03
CA ILE A 187 -5.84 -2.52 -2.20
C ILE A 187 -4.52 -2.60 -1.42
N TRP A 188 -3.39 -2.35 -2.07
CA TRP A 188 -2.08 -2.37 -1.41
C TRP A 188 -2.02 -1.36 -0.26
N ILE A 189 -2.44 -0.12 -0.50
CA ILE A 189 -2.51 0.91 0.55
C ILE A 189 -3.47 0.50 1.66
N ALA A 190 -4.64 -0.05 1.31
CA ALA A 190 -5.66 -0.43 2.28
C ALA A 190 -5.18 -1.55 3.21
N VAL A 191 -4.53 -2.61 2.69
CA VAL A 191 -4.01 -3.70 3.51
C VAL A 191 -2.89 -3.23 4.45
N LEU A 192 -1.97 -2.38 3.96
CA LEU A 192 -0.93 -1.81 4.79
C LEU A 192 -1.52 -0.93 5.91
N ARG A 193 -2.50 -0.08 5.59
CA ARG A 193 -3.18 0.74 6.59
C ARG A 193 -3.97 -0.10 7.60
N LEU A 194 -4.58 -1.20 7.17
CA LEU A 194 -5.24 -2.15 8.05
C LEU A 194 -4.24 -2.75 9.05
N MET A 195 -3.06 -3.19 8.58
CA MET A 195 -2.01 -3.73 9.44
C MET A 195 -1.50 -2.71 10.45
N PHE A 196 -1.29 -1.46 10.03
CA PHE A 196 -0.90 -0.39 10.94
C PHE A 196 -2.00 -0.05 11.95
N ALA A 197 -3.28 -0.14 11.57
CA ALA A 197 -4.39 0.11 12.47
C ALA A 197 -4.58 -0.97 13.55
N MET A 198 -4.02 -2.18 13.37
CA MET A 198 -4.05 -3.26 14.37
C MET A 198 -3.13 -3.02 15.58
N ARG A 199 -2.42 -1.91 15.60
CA ARG A 199 -1.56 -1.48 16.71
C ARG A 199 -1.82 -0.02 17.07
N ASP A 200 -1.42 0.37 18.27
CA ASP A 200 -1.47 1.73 18.78
C ASP A 200 -0.11 2.13 19.36
N ARG A 201 0.28 3.39 19.16
CA ARG A 201 1.48 4.02 19.72
C ARG A 201 1.15 5.30 20.50
N GLY A 202 -0.14 5.49 20.79
CA GLY A 202 -0.61 6.70 21.44
C GLY A 202 -0.66 7.92 20.48
N PRO A 203 -1.17 9.04 20.99
CA PRO A 203 -1.25 10.28 20.24
C PRO A 203 0.14 10.89 20.02
N LEU A 204 0.26 11.71 18.96
CA LEU A 204 1.39 12.63 18.83
C LEU A 204 1.36 13.63 19.98
N ILE A 205 2.42 13.67 20.76
CA ILE A 205 2.62 14.69 21.80
C ILE A 205 3.30 15.88 21.11
N PRO A 206 2.67 17.08 21.07
CA PRO A 206 3.34 18.28 20.55
C PRO A 206 4.59 18.61 21.39
N PRO A 207 5.66 19.15 20.78
CA PRO A 207 6.89 19.48 21.50
C PRO A 207 6.67 20.38 22.74
N ASP A 208 5.68 21.26 22.65
CA ASP A 208 5.38 22.27 23.69
C ASP A 208 4.34 21.79 24.73
N SER A 209 3.97 20.49 24.73
CA SER A 209 3.01 19.99 25.71
C SER A 209 3.70 19.54 27.01
N PRO A 210 3.03 19.68 28.17
CA PRO A 210 3.50 19.11 29.43
C PRO A 210 3.68 17.59 29.25
N GLY A 211 4.93 17.09 29.25
CA GLY A 211 5.28 15.68 28.97
C GLY A 211 5.85 15.42 27.58
N GLY A 212 6.03 16.44 26.74
CA GLY A 212 6.87 16.37 25.54
C GLY A 212 8.33 16.12 25.90
N PRO A 213 9.16 15.57 24.97
CA PRO A 213 10.60 15.49 25.20
C PRO A 213 11.09 16.91 25.50
N ALA A 214 11.67 17.10 26.69
CA ALA A 214 12.28 18.39 27.06
C ALA A 214 13.18 18.82 25.90
N ALA A 215 12.96 20.04 25.40
CA ALA A 215 13.90 20.64 24.47
C ALA A 215 15.28 20.51 25.15
N SER A 216 16.17 19.70 24.55
CA SER A 216 17.52 19.58 25.06
C SER A 216 18.08 21.00 25.06
N THR A 217 18.16 21.59 26.21
CA THR A 217 18.89 22.86 26.42
C THR A 217 20.28 22.58 25.89
N LEU A 218 20.58 23.10 24.71
CA LEU A 218 21.94 23.21 24.24
C LEU A 218 22.71 23.85 25.39
N PRO A 219 23.86 23.29 25.84
CA PRO A 219 24.66 23.93 26.88
C PRO A 219 24.90 25.36 26.45
N GLU A 220 24.46 26.29 27.26
CA GLU A 220 24.70 27.71 27.08
C GLU A 220 26.21 27.90 26.90
N ALA A 221 26.61 28.39 25.75
CA ALA A 221 28.03 28.59 25.44
C ALA A 221 28.61 29.51 26.51
N GLN A 222 29.47 28.94 27.38
CA GLN A 222 30.20 29.74 28.36
C GLN A 222 30.96 30.84 27.63
N PRO A 223 30.79 32.11 28.03
CA PRO A 223 31.58 33.22 27.45
C PRO A 223 33.06 32.96 27.72
N ALA A 224 33.86 33.13 26.67
CA ALA A 224 35.30 32.98 26.72
C ALA A 224 35.91 33.96 27.77
N PRO A 225 36.89 33.57 28.58
CA PRO A 225 37.53 34.44 29.54
C PRO A 225 38.24 35.56 28.78
N ALA A 226 37.97 36.85 29.19
CA ALA A 226 38.65 38.01 28.70
C ALA A 226 40.15 37.93 29.04
N ARG A 227 41.01 38.16 28.05
CA ARG A 227 42.44 38.40 28.20
C ARG A 227 42.72 39.88 28.32
#